data_f9af700e35b55a793836af9ae0faa40c
#
_entry.id   f9af700e35b55a793836af9ae0faa40c
#
_cell.length_a   1.000
_cell.length_b   1.000
_cell.length_c   1.000
_cell.angle_alpha   90.00
_cell.angle_beta   90.00
_cell.angle_gamma   90.00
#
_symmetry.space_group_name_H-M   'P 1'
#
loop_
_entity.id
_entity.type
_entity.pdbx_description
1 polymer ?
#
loop_
_entity_poly.entity_id
_entity_poly.type
_entity_poly.pdbx_seq_one_letter_code
_entity_poly.pdbx_strand_id
1 'polypeptide(L)'
;MKFNCDTQNIGFCDSVFETTSEQSVEADIILPDYCPEIQKILRCSVQPEIKSVQNSSGRITAEGNAVIRLFYLGDNGKLAAYEQSYPIRKFVESNKITHESAATVGVNVDYVNCRAVSPRRADVRGMLTFVFSAYTKREENILNFADGCGIMVMTDDCTATSVMGVCENHFI
;
A
#
# COMPACT_ATOMS: atom_id res chain seq x y z
N MET A 1 52.96 2.59 17.68
CA MET A 1 51.73 3.21 18.16
C MET A 1 50.65 2.16 18.11
N LYS A 2 49.99 1.84 19.19
CA LYS A 2 48.82 0.92 19.19
C LYS A 2 47.59 1.82 19.35
N PHE A 3 46.70 1.74 18.36
CA PHE A 3 45.35 2.27 18.47
C PHE A 3 44.47 1.21 19.07
N ASN A 4 43.63 1.59 20.01
CA ASN A 4 42.59 0.74 20.52
C ASN A 4 41.27 1.22 19.90
N CYS A 5 40.67 0.40 19.06
CA CYS A 5 39.39 0.70 18.40
C CYS A 5 38.39 -0.37 18.79
N ASP A 6 37.22 0.05 19.21
CA ASP A 6 36.07 -0.81 19.41
C ASP A 6 35.04 -0.54 18.32
N THR A 7 34.56 -1.60 17.66
CA THR A 7 33.58 -1.50 16.59
C THR A 7 32.35 -2.30 16.96
N GLN A 8 31.19 -1.71 16.71
CA GLN A 8 29.90 -2.35 16.90
C GLN A 8 29.24 -2.59 15.55
N ASN A 9 28.73 -3.81 15.34
CA ASN A 9 27.89 -4.11 14.19
C ASN A 9 26.46 -3.65 14.47
N ILE A 10 25.91 -2.81 13.60
CA ILE A 10 24.51 -2.40 13.65
C ILE A 10 23.79 -2.86 12.40
N GLY A 11 22.58 -3.43 12.60
CA GLY A 11 21.66 -3.76 11.53
C GLY A 11 20.57 -2.71 11.41
N PHE A 12 20.31 -2.25 10.20
CA PHE A 12 19.23 -1.31 9.88
C PHE A 12 18.57 -1.64 8.56
N CYS A 13 17.37 -1.09 8.34
CA CYS A 13 16.68 -1.20 7.06
C CYS A 13 16.84 0.08 6.28
N ASP A 14 17.35 -0.05 5.05
CA ASP A 14 17.51 1.04 4.11
C ASP A 14 16.38 1.01 3.08
N SER A 15 15.72 2.15 2.85
CA SER A 15 14.73 2.29 1.78
C SER A 15 15.45 2.40 0.44
N VAL A 16 15.36 1.34 -0.36
CA VAL A 16 16.08 1.25 -1.64
C VAL A 16 15.23 1.69 -2.83
N PHE A 17 13.90 1.66 -2.66
CA PHE A 17 12.97 2.02 -3.72
C PHE A 17 11.64 2.48 -3.14
N GLU A 18 11.13 3.59 -3.68
CA GLU A 18 9.80 4.10 -3.40
C GLU A 18 9.22 4.72 -4.66
N THR A 19 7.98 4.41 -4.97
CA THR A 19 7.27 4.99 -6.11
C THR A 19 5.76 4.89 -5.95
N THR A 20 5.05 5.74 -6.66
CA THR A 20 3.59 5.71 -6.76
C THR A 20 3.15 5.34 -8.16
N SER A 21 2.00 4.69 -8.27
CA SER A 21 1.41 4.34 -9.56
C SER A 21 -0.11 4.36 -9.49
N GLU A 22 -0.73 5.05 -10.42
CA GLU A 22 -2.17 5.20 -10.48
C GLU A 22 -2.84 4.08 -11.28
N GLN A 23 -4.06 3.74 -10.89
CA GLN A 23 -4.92 2.79 -11.60
C GLN A 23 -6.37 3.26 -11.56
N SER A 24 -6.98 3.41 -12.74
CA SER A 24 -8.42 3.66 -12.83
C SER A 24 -9.21 2.42 -12.43
N VAL A 25 -10.32 2.65 -11.73
CA VAL A 25 -11.37 1.66 -11.49
C VAL A 25 -12.59 2.10 -12.27
N GLU A 26 -13.00 1.25 -13.22
CA GLU A 26 -14.22 1.43 -13.98
C GLU A 26 -15.07 0.19 -13.78
N ALA A 27 -16.26 0.37 -13.22
CA ALA A 27 -17.14 -0.71 -12.88
C ALA A 27 -18.58 -0.40 -13.30
N ASP A 28 -19.20 -1.37 -13.93
CA ASP A 28 -20.60 -1.35 -14.28
C ASP A 28 -21.36 -2.29 -13.35
N ILE A 29 -22.07 -1.71 -12.41
CA ILE A 29 -22.83 -2.46 -11.40
C ILE A 29 -24.22 -2.72 -11.98
N ILE A 30 -24.57 -4.00 -12.09
CA ILE A 30 -25.90 -4.46 -12.48
C ILE A 30 -26.55 -5.09 -11.25
N LEU A 31 -27.64 -4.48 -10.78
CA LEU A 31 -28.38 -4.98 -9.63
C LEU A 31 -29.15 -6.25 -10.01
N PRO A 32 -29.01 -7.33 -9.21
CA PRO A 32 -29.83 -8.53 -9.36
C PRO A 32 -31.34 -8.27 -9.16
N ASP A 33 -32.19 -9.14 -9.67
CA ASP A 33 -33.65 -8.97 -9.63
C ASP A 33 -34.25 -8.95 -8.22
N TYR A 34 -33.56 -9.53 -7.22
CA TYR A 34 -33.97 -9.47 -5.83
C TYR A 34 -33.67 -8.14 -5.13
N CYS A 35 -32.85 -7.26 -5.77
CA CYS A 35 -32.61 -5.92 -5.26
C CYS A 35 -33.70 -4.96 -5.74
N PRO A 36 -34.13 -3.98 -4.90
CA PRO A 36 -35.01 -2.91 -5.35
C PRO A 36 -34.34 -2.05 -6.42
N GLU A 37 -35.13 -1.42 -7.28
CA GLU A 37 -34.62 -0.53 -8.30
C GLU A 37 -34.07 0.77 -7.72
N ILE A 38 -33.03 1.33 -8.32
CA ILE A 38 -32.39 2.56 -7.86
C ILE A 38 -33.31 3.74 -8.14
N GLN A 39 -33.83 4.34 -7.10
CA GLN A 39 -34.49 5.65 -7.19
C GLN A 39 -33.46 6.78 -7.07
N LYS A 40 -32.53 6.67 -6.11
CA LYS A 40 -31.49 7.66 -5.86
C LYS A 40 -30.27 7.02 -5.19
N ILE A 41 -29.09 7.25 -5.74
CA ILE A 41 -27.83 6.88 -5.10
C ILE A 41 -27.54 7.88 -3.98
N LEU A 42 -27.28 7.37 -2.77
CA LEU A 42 -26.96 8.16 -1.58
C LEU A 42 -25.46 8.21 -1.33
N ARG A 43 -24.78 7.07 -1.50
CA ARG A 43 -23.34 6.96 -1.33
C ARG A 43 -22.78 5.82 -2.16
N CYS A 44 -21.64 6.06 -2.73
CA CYS A 44 -20.79 5.02 -3.30
C CYS A 44 -19.40 5.14 -2.70
N SER A 45 -18.81 4.01 -2.33
CA SER A 45 -17.45 3.93 -1.85
C SER A 45 -16.71 2.79 -2.51
N VAL A 46 -15.41 2.96 -2.67
CA VAL A 46 -14.49 1.93 -3.15
C VAL A 46 -13.50 1.68 -2.01
N GLN A 47 -13.36 0.43 -1.60
CA GLN A 47 -12.39 0.00 -0.61
C GLN A 47 -11.42 -0.98 -1.28
N PRO A 48 -10.17 -0.58 -1.52
CA PRO A 48 -9.16 -1.49 -2.02
C PRO A 48 -8.67 -2.41 -0.90
N GLU A 49 -8.52 -3.70 -1.23
CA GLU A 49 -8.00 -4.73 -0.34
C GLU A 49 -6.85 -5.44 -1.04
N ILE A 50 -5.63 -5.25 -0.59
CA ILE A 50 -4.47 -5.98 -1.10
C ILE A 50 -4.45 -7.37 -0.45
N LYS A 51 -4.46 -8.41 -1.26
CA LYS A 51 -4.43 -9.81 -0.82
C LYS A 51 -3.05 -10.42 -0.85
N SER A 52 -2.24 -9.99 -1.80
CA SER A 52 -0.87 -10.48 -1.93
C SER A 52 0.06 -9.42 -2.47
N VAL A 53 1.26 -9.40 -1.92
CA VAL A 53 2.41 -8.65 -2.43
C VAL A 53 3.49 -9.67 -2.76
N GLN A 54 3.91 -9.71 -4.01
CA GLN A 54 4.97 -10.61 -4.47
C GLN A 54 6.18 -9.79 -4.86
N ASN A 55 7.32 -10.09 -4.25
CA ASN A 55 8.60 -9.55 -4.65
C ASN A 55 9.37 -10.60 -5.45
N SER A 56 9.67 -10.29 -6.68
CA SER A 56 10.61 -11.03 -7.52
C SER A 56 11.72 -10.08 -7.95
N SER A 57 12.91 -10.62 -8.24
CA SER A 57 14.06 -9.78 -8.59
C SER A 57 13.71 -8.79 -9.71
N GLY A 58 13.79 -7.51 -9.40
CA GLY A 58 13.45 -6.42 -10.31
C GLY A 58 11.98 -6.01 -10.38
N ARG A 59 11.05 -6.70 -9.67
CA ARG A 59 9.61 -6.41 -9.77
C ARG A 59 8.87 -6.64 -8.45
N ILE A 60 8.00 -5.71 -8.09
CA ILE A 60 7.00 -5.87 -7.04
C ILE A 60 5.63 -5.90 -7.70
N THR A 61 4.83 -6.93 -7.40
CA THR A 61 3.46 -7.08 -7.88
C THR A 61 2.50 -7.09 -6.69
N ALA A 62 1.49 -6.25 -6.74
CA ALA A 62 0.38 -6.23 -5.79
C ALA A 62 -0.88 -6.74 -6.47
N GLU A 63 -1.58 -7.66 -5.82
CA GLU A 63 -2.86 -8.21 -6.26
C GLU A 63 -3.88 -8.12 -5.13
N GLY A 64 -5.11 -7.80 -5.50
CA GLY A 64 -6.18 -7.64 -4.54
C GLY A 64 -7.53 -7.40 -5.19
N ASN A 65 -8.44 -6.82 -4.44
CA ASN A 65 -9.77 -6.46 -4.92
C ASN A 65 -10.08 -5.01 -4.57
N ALA A 66 -10.84 -4.35 -5.44
CA ALA A 66 -11.56 -3.12 -5.13
C ALA A 66 -13.01 -3.49 -4.79
N VAL A 67 -13.39 -3.37 -3.52
CA VAL A 67 -14.76 -3.64 -3.06
C VAL A 67 -15.57 -2.37 -3.21
N ILE A 68 -16.55 -2.38 -4.09
CA ILE A 68 -17.44 -1.24 -4.35
C ILE A 68 -18.72 -1.45 -3.58
N ARG A 69 -19.07 -0.49 -2.72
CA ARG A 69 -20.31 -0.47 -1.94
C ARG A 69 -21.20 0.67 -2.41
N LEU A 70 -22.41 0.32 -2.82
CA LEU A 70 -23.43 1.22 -3.26
C LEU A 70 -24.56 1.28 -2.23
N PHE A 71 -24.82 2.46 -1.65
CA PHE A 71 -25.97 2.75 -0.81
C PHE A 71 -26.95 3.61 -1.60
N TYR A 72 -28.21 3.17 -1.66
CA TYR A 72 -29.21 3.85 -2.44
C TYR A 72 -30.62 3.76 -1.84
N LEU A 73 -31.49 4.66 -2.24
CA LEU A 73 -32.91 4.58 -1.97
C LEU A 73 -33.55 3.76 -3.09
N GLY A 74 -34.25 2.70 -2.71
CA GLY A 74 -34.99 1.85 -3.62
C GLY A 74 -36.34 2.47 -4.03
N ASP A 75 -36.93 1.97 -5.11
CA ASP A 75 -38.27 2.32 -5.60
C ASP A 75 -39.38 2.04 -4.57
N ASN A 76 -39.13 1.10 -3.66
CA ASN A 76 -40.00 0.78 -2.52
C ASN A 76 -39.89 1.76 -1.35
N GLY A 77 -39.13 2.84 -1.50
CA GLY A 77 -38.88 3.86 -0.47
C GLY A 77 -37.99 3.41 0.69
N LYS A 78 -37.32 2.26 0.58
CA LYS A 78 -36.41 1.73 1.62
C LYS A 78 -34.96 1.92 1.22
N LEU A 79 -34.10 2.02 2.23
CA LEU A 79 -32.64 2.02 2.02
C LEU A 79 -32.20 0.61 1.64
N ALA A 80 -31.33 0.54 0.64
CA ALA A 80 -30.71 -0.70 0.17
C ALA A 80 -29.21 -0.50 0.01
N ALA A 81 -28.47 -1.60 0.11
CA ALA A 81 -27.03 -1.65 -0.14
C ALA A 81 -26.71 -2.80 -1.09
N TYR A 82 -25.74 -2.57 -1.95
CA TYR A 82 -25.22 -3.60 -2.83
C TYR A 82 -23.69 -3.51 -2.85
N GLU A 83 -23.04 -4.65 -2.84
CA GLU A 83 -21.59 -4.76 -2.84
C GLU A 83 -21.11 -5.64 -3.98
N GLN A 84 -20.06 -5.20 -4.65
CA GLN A 84 -19.42 -5.97 -5.71
C GLN A 84 -17.90 -5.80 -5.67
N SER A 85 -17.18 -6.90 -5.87
CA SER A 85 -15.73 -6.97 -5.80
C SER A 85 -15.14 -7.05 -7.21
N TYR A 86 -14.13 -6.22 -7.49
CA TYR A 86 -13.41 -6.20 -8.75
C TYR A 86 -11.92 -6.49 -8.50
N PRO A 87 -11.31 -7.38 -9.29
CA PRO A 87 -9.89 -7.65 -9.15
C PRO A 87 -9.06 -6.44 -9.55
N ILE A 88 -8.06 -6.13 -8.73
CA ILE A 88 -7.03 -5.12 -9.03
C ILE A 88 -5.67 -5.77 -9.01
N ARG A 89 -4.83 -5.37 -9.94
CA ARG A 89 -3.45 -5.83 -10.03
C ARG A 89 -2.58 -4.69 -10.53
N LYS A 90 -1.48 -4.45 -9.82
CA LYS A 90 -0.49 -3.45 -10.20
C LYS A 90 0.90 -3.99 -9.97
N PHE A 91 1.85 -3.58 -10.81
CA PHE A 91 3.26 -3.89 -10.62
C PHE A 91 4.15 -2.69 -10.93
N VAL A 92 5.33 -2.72 -10.36
CA VAL A 92 6.42 -1.77 -10.64
C VAL A 92 7.71 -2.55 -10.84
N GLU A 93 8.60 -1.98 -11.65
CA GLU A 93 9.89 -2.59 -11.97
C GLU A 93 11.02 -1.62 -11.64
N SER A 94 12.09 -2.15 -11.05
CA SER A 94 13.31 -1.40 -10.77
C SER A 94 14.48 -2.37 -10.57
N ASN A 95 15.64 -2.03 -11.09
CA ASN A 95 16.88 -2.76 -10.86
C ASN A 95 17.40 -2.69 -9.42
N LYS A 96 16.82 -1.79 -8.60
CA LYS A 96 17.12 -1.67 -7.17
C LYS A 96 16.39 -2.71 -6.31
N ILE A 97 15.36 -3.36 -6.86
CA ILE A 97 14.56 -4.37 -6.17
C ILE A 97 15.27 -5.71 -6.31
N THR A 98 15.66 -6.29 -5.19
CA THR A 98 16.28 -7.63 -5.14
C THR A 98 15.30 -8.63 -4.51
N HIS A 99 15.60 -9.92 -4.61
CA HIS A 99 14.79 -10.97 -3.97
C HIS A 99 14.83 -10.90 -2.43
N GLU A 100 15.88 -10.28 -1.86
CA GLU A 100 16.05 -10.07 -0.42
C GLU A 100 15.33 -8.83 0.11
N SER A 101 14.87 -7.95 -0.80
CA SER A 101 14.17 -6.73 -0.39
C SER A 101 12.79 -7.07 0.19
N ALA A 102 12.49 -6.55 1.37
CA ALA A 102 11.14 -6.55 1.90
C ALA A 102 10.31 -5.51 1.13
N ALA A 103 9.17 -5.92 0.59
CA ALA A 103 8.28 -5.05 -0.17
C ALA A 103 6.98 -4.78 0.59
N THR A 104 6.55 -3.52 0.57
CA THR A 104 5.24 -3.11 1.08
C THR A 104 4.48 -2.34 0.01
N VAL A 105 3.15 -2.49 0.02
CA VAL A 105 2.28 -1.78 -0.92
C VAL A 105 1.08 -1.23 -0.15
N GLY A 106 0.95 0.10 -0.17
CA GLY A 106 -0.25 0.79 0.27
C GLY A 106 -1.13 1.17 -0.92
N VAL A 107 -2.45 1.31 -0.71
CA VAL A 107 -3.38 1.79 -1.75
C VAL A 107 -4.30 2.83 -1.16
N ASN A 108 -4.37 3.97 -1.83
CA ASN A 108 -5.25 5.08 -1.48
C ASN A 108 -6.33 5.25 -2.57
N VAL A 109 -7.51 5.69 -2.18
CA VAL A 109 -8.58 6.08 -3.09
C VAL A 109 -8.56 7.58 -3.25
N ASP A 110 -8.27 8.07 -4.45
CA ASP A 110 -8.15 9.50 -4.72
C ASP A 110 -9.52 10.13 -4.93
N TYR A 111 -10.36 9.46 -5.72
CA TYR A 111 -11.76 9.86 -5.90
C TYR A 111 -12.63 8.69 -6.34
N VAL A 112 -13.92 8.83 -6.10
CA VAL A 112 -14.98 7.93 -6.61
C VAL A 112 -16.12 8.78 -7.13
N ASN A 113 -16.57 8.49 -8.35
CA ASN A 113 -17.77 9.03 -8.94
C ASN A 113 -18.71 7.89 -9.29
N CYS A 114 -20.00 8.04 -8.99
CA CYS A 114 -21.01 7.04 -9.26
C CYS A 114 -22.29 7.70 -9.73
N ARG A 115 -22.89 7.13 -10.77
CA ARG A 115 -24.16 7.59 -11.31
C ARG A 115 -25.06 6.42 -11.68
N ALA A 116 -26.36 6.57 -11.44
CA ALA A 116 -27.35 5.66 -11.98
C ALA A 116 -27.50 5.89 -13.50
N VAL A 117 -27.33 4.83 -14.27
CA VAL A 117 -27.52 4.84 -15.73
C VAL A 117 -28.94 4.36 -16.08
N SER A 118 -29.47 3.45 -15.26
CA SER A 118 -30.84 2.95 -15.33
C SER A 118 -31.31 2.55 -13.93
N PRO A 119 -32.59 2.18 -13.73
CA PRO A 119 -33.08 1.74 -12.43
C PRO A 119 -32.31 0.54 -11.83
N ARG A 120 -31.65 -0.26 -12.65
CA ARG A 120 -30.88 -1.45 -12.21
C ARG A 120 -29.40 -1.40 -12.55
N ARG A 121 -28.90 -0.23 -13.00
CA ARG A 121 -27.51 -0.11 -13.46
C ARG A 121 -26.87 1.17 -12.97
N ALA A 122 -25.69 1.05 -12.37
CA ALA A 122 -24.86 2.16 -11.94
C ALA A 122 -23.44 2.08 -12.54
N ASP A 123 -22.97 3.18 -13.10
CA ASP A 123 -21.61 3.35 -13.59
C ASP A 123 -20.76 3.95 -12.45
N VAL A 124 -19.67 3.30 -12.12
CA VAL A 124 -18.72 3.73 -11.08
C VAL A 124 -17.36 3.95 -11.69
N ARG A 125 -16.78 5.11 -11.44
CA ARG A 125 -15.43 5.47 -11.87
C ARG A 125 -14.66 6.01 -10.69
N GLY A 126 -13.44 5.56 -10.55
CA GLY A 126 -12.54 6.00 -9.50
C GLY A 126 -11.08 5.93 -9.91
N MET A 127 -10.22 6.49 -9.07
CA MET A 127 -8.77 6.40 -9.20
C MET A 127 -8.20 5.88 -7.90
N LEU A 128 -7.28 4.93 -8.02
CA LEU A 128 -6.50 4.38 -6.94
C LEU A 128 -5.03 4.74 -7.15
N THR A 129 -4.37 5.20 -6.10
CA THR A 129 -2.92 5.40 -6.06
C THR A 129 -2.27 4.32 -5.23
N PHE A 130 -1.45 3.49 -5.87
CA PHE A 130 -0.60 2.49 -5.23
C PHE A 130 0.71 3.14 -4.81
N VAL A 131 1.13 2.92 -3.57
CA VAL A 131 2.43 3.34 -3.03
C VAL A 131 3.25 2.09 -2.82
N PHE A 132 4.32 1.93 -3.58
CA PHE A 132 5.24 0.80 -3.49
C PHE A 132 6.51 1.23 -2.76
N SER A 133 6.94 0.45 -1.78
CA SER A 133 8.19 0.66 -1.07
C SER A 133 8.95 -0.65 -0.95
N ALA A 134 10.28 -0.59 -1.10
CA ALA A 134 11.16 -1.71 -0.89
C ALA A 134 12.31 -1.34 0.06
N TYR A 135 12.59 -2.23 0.99
CA TYR A 135 13.59 -2.07 2.04
C TYR A 135 14.58 -3.22 1.98
N THR A 136 15.86 -2.93 2.17
CA THR A 136 16.89 -3.95 2.28
C THR A 136 17.58 -3.83 3.63
N LYS A 137 17.76 -4.98 4.29
CA LYS A 137 18.53 -5.04 5.52
C LYS A 137 20.01 -4.79 5.19
N ARG A 138 20.62 -3.87 5.90
CA ARG A 138 22.06 -3.61 5.86
C ARG A 138 22.66 -3.81 7.22
N GLU A 139 23.92 -4.22 7.24
CA GLU A 139 24.74 -4.31 8.43
C GLU A 139 26.02 -3.51 8.20
N GLU A 140 26.29 -2.61 9.13
CA GLU A 140 27.48 -1.77 9.08
C GLU A 140 28.23 -1.86 10.40
N ASN A 141 29.57 -1.91 10.29
CA ASN A 141 30.44 -1.82 11.45
C ASN A 141 30.75 -0.35 11.71
N ILE A 142 30.21 0.17 12.78
CA ILE A 142 30.50 1.54 13.22
C ILE A 142 31.59 1.54 14.29
N LEU A 143 32.41 2.58 14.28
CA LEU A 143 33.39 2.82 15.31
C LEU A 143 32.67 3.29 16.57
N ASN A 144 32.67 2.48 17.62
CA ASN A 144 32.03 2.80 18.89
C ASN A 144 32.99 3.61 19.79
N PHE A 145 34.26 3.25 19.74
CA PHE A 145 35.28 3.89 20.55
C PHE A 145 36.65 3.81 19.86
N ALA A 146 37.40 4.90 19.97
CA ALA A 146 38.83 4.93 19.56
C ALA A 146 39.65 5.69 20.60
N ASP A 147 40.74 5.08 21.03
CA ASP A 147 41.71 5.73 21.94
C ASP A 147 43.14 5.58 21.39
N GLY A 148 43.93 6.62 21.48
CA GLY A 148 45.32 6.63 21.05
C GLY A 148 45.96 8.00 21.16
N CYS A 149 47.31 8.04 21.20
CA CYS A 149 48.08 9.26 21.36
C CYS A 149 47.76 10.35 20.34
N GLY A 150 47.18 11.46 20.80
CA GLY A 150 46.97 12.65 20.01
C GLY A 150 45.71 12.66 19.14
N ILE A 151 44.78 11.72 19.36
CA ILE A 151 43.48 11.72 18.68
C ILE A 151 42.46 12.47 19.52
N MET A 152 41.79 13.45 18.92
CA MET A 152 40.57 14.03 19.47
C MET A 152 39.37 13.29 18.89
N VAL A 153 38.59 12.64 19.73
CA VAL A 153 37.37 11.90 19.32
C VAL A 153 36.18 12.82 19.55
N MET A 154 35.41 13.07 18.49
CA MET A 154 34.07 13.66 18.57
C MET A 154 33.06 12.52 18.42
N THR A 155 32.15 12.37 19.38
CA THR A 155 31.09 11.38 19.36
C THR A 155 29.79 12.03 18.95
N ASP A 156 29.00 11.33 18.16
CA ASP A 156 27.66 11.73 17.79
C ASP A 156 26.71 10.56 18.01
N ASP A 157 25.46 10.86 18.38
CA ASP A 157 24.45 9.85 18.60
C ASP A 157 23.69 9.59 17.28
N CYS A 158 23.60 8.32 16.88
CA CYS A 158 22.80 7.94 15.74
C CYS A 158 21.69 6.95 16.13
N THR A 159 20.54 7.03 15.46
CA THR A 159 19.43 6.11 15.65
C THR A 159 19.28 5.27 14.40
N ALA A 160 19.34 3.94 14.56
CA ALA A 160 19.07 3.00 13.49
C ALA A 160 17.71 2.33 13.71
N THR A 161 16.92 2.20 12.64
CA THR A 161 15.62 1.55 12.66
C THR A 161 15.61 0.32 11.76
N SER A 162 14.87 -0.72 12.17
CA SER A 162 14.65 -1.91 11.37
C SER A 162 13.17 -2.24 11.30
N VAL A 163 12.72 -2.72 10.13
CA VAL A 163 11.35 -3.21 9.97
C VAL A 163 11.30 -4.64 10.52
N MET A 164 10.52 -4.86 11.58
CA MET A 164 10.32 -6.19 12.17
C MET A 164 9.14 -6.94 11.55
N GLY A 165 8.16 -6.21 11.01
CA GLY A 165 6.97 -6.77 10.38
C GLY A 165 6.01 -5.66 9.95
N VAL A 166 5.10 -6.01 9.05
CA VAL A 166 4.02 -5.13 8.59
C VAL A 166 2.70 -5.79 8.95
N CYS A 167 1.82 -5.03 9.63
CA CYS A 167 0.46 -5.46 9.95
C CYS A 167 -0.50 -4.41 9.38
N GLU A 168 -1.45 -4.85 8.59
CA GLU A 168 -2.49 -4.01 8.01
C GLU A 168 -3.81 -4.26 8.73
N ASN A 169 -4.38 -3.21 9.32
CA ASN A 169 -5.69 -3.27 9.98
C ASN A 169 -6.67 -2.37 9.22
N HIS A 170 -7.78 -2.96 8.80
CA HIS A 170 -8.89 -2.22 8.22
C HIS A 170 -9.90 -1.88 9.32
N PHE A 171 -10.10 -0.59 9.57
CA PHE A 171 -11.20 -0.11 10.43
C PHE A 171 -12.40 0.19 9.56
N ILE A 172 -13.53 -0.40 9.91
CA ILE A 172 -14.83 -0.20 9.24
C ILE A 172 -15.57 0.97 9.90
#